data_89ce75c577a5740eb9a7e4d3635db839
#
_entry.id   89ce75c577a5740eb9a7e4d3635db839
#
_cell.length_a   1.000
_cell.length_b   1.000
_cell.length_c   1.000
_cell.angle_alpha   90.00
_cell.angle_beta   90.00
_cell.angle_gamma   90.00
#
_symmetry.space_group_name_H-M   'P 1'
#
loop_
_entity.id
_entity.type
_entity.pdbx_description
1 polymer ?
#
loop_
_entity_poly.entity_id
_entity_poly.type
_entity_poly.pdbx_seq_one_letter_code
_entity_poly.pdbx_strand_id
1 'polypeptide(L)'
;TTPQNMDGLTFVITGSVEHFANRNELKSYIEKHGGKVTGSVSAKTNYLINNDAMSASSKNKKAKQLGVEIVTEEVFLERWRKDIEQ
;
A
#
# COMPACT_ATOMS: atom_id res chain seq x y z
N THR A 1 9.99 20.82 -0.07
CA THR A 1 10.03 19.54 -0.80
C THR A 1 9.34 18.46 0.00
N THR A 2 8.57 17.64 -0.68
CA THR A 2 7.88 16.52 -0.03
C THR A 2 8.86 15.37 0.22
N PRO A 3 8.95 14.86 1.46
CA PRO A 3 9.78 13.70 1.72
C PRO A 3 9.36 12.49 0.89
N GLN A 4 10.32 11.73 0.39
CA GLN A 4 10.05 10.56 -0.44
C GLN A 4 10.39 9.27 0.33
N ASN A 5 9.63 9.03 1.39
CA ASN A 5 9.88 7.88 2.26
C ASN A 5 9.53 6.54 1.61
N MET A 6 8.81 6.58 0.50
CA MET A 6 8.35 5.38 -0.20
C MET A 6 9.15 5.11 -1.47
N ASP A 7 10.24 5.81 -1.66
CA ASP A 7 11.06 5.66 -2.86
C ASP A 7 11.57 4.22 -3.02
N GLY A 8 11.39 3.67 -4.21
CA GLY A 8 11.79 2.31 -4.50
C GLY A 8 10.83 1.24 -4.02
N LEU A 9 9.73 1.61 -3.37
CA LEU A 9 8.73 0.65 -2.89
C LEU A 9 7.59 0.53 -3.89
N THR A 10 7.08 -0.69 -4.04
CA THR A 10 5.94 -0.98 -4.89
C THR A 10 4.78 -1.46 -4.04
N PHE A 11 3.62 -0.85 -4.25
CA PHE A 11 2.41 -1.13 -3.49
C PHE A 11 1.31 -1.64 -4.41
N VAL A 12 0.44 -2.48 -3.87
CA VAL A 12 -0.82 -2.87 -4.52
C VAL A 12 -1.93 -2.54 -3.55
N ILE A 13 -3.00 -1.93 -4.07
CA ILE A 13 -4.16 -1.55 -3.26
C ILE A 13 -5.32 -2.45 -3.64
N THR A 14 -5.93 -3.09 -2.66
CA THR A 14 -7.11 -3.92 -2.88
C THR A 14 -8.13 -3.67 -1.78
N GLY A 15 -9.39 -3.99 -2.09
CA GLY A 15 -10.49 -3.75 -1.15
C GLY A 15 -10.90 -2.29 -1.10
N SER A 16 -11.69 -1.95 -0.10
CA SER A 16 -12.19 -0.59 0.10
C SER A 16 -11.19 0.25 0.88
N VAL A 17 -11.08 1.53 0.52
CA VAL A 17 -10.28 2.47 1.29
C VAL A 17 -11.22 3.27 2.21
N GLU A 18 -10.74 3.58 3.40
CA GLU A 18 -11.53 4.29 4.41
C GLU A 18 -10.94 5.62 4.81
N HIS A 19 -9.63 5.77 4.70
CA HIS A 19 -8.92 6.99 5.09
C HIS A 19 -8.69 7.95 3.93
N PHE A 20 -9.04 7.54 2.74
CA PHE A 20 -8.97 8.34 1.51
C PHE A 20 -10.34 8.29 0.84
N ALA A 21 -10.62 9.25 -0.02
CA ALA A 21 -11.91 9.30 -0.72
C ALA A 21 -12.10 8.08 -1.64
N ASN A 22 -11.01 7.60 -2.23
CA ASN A 22 -11.03 6.43 -3.11
C ASN A 22 -9.60 5.91 -3.29
N ARG A 23 -9.48 4.80 -4.04
CA ARG A 23 -8.17 4.19 -4.26
C ARG A 23 -7.24 5.07 -5.08
N ASN A 24 -7.79 5.90 -5.95
CA ASN A 24 -6.97 6.81 -6.75
C ASN A 24 -6.27 7.85 -5.88
N GLU A 25 -6.93 8.33 -4.83
CA GLU A 25 -6.30 9.26 -3.90
C GLU A 25 -5.17 8.61 -3.12
N LEU A 26 -5.36 7.38 -2.68
CA LEU A 26 -4.29 6.64 -2.00
C LEU A 26 -3.12 6.40 -2.95
N LYS A 27 -3.41 6.04 -4.20
CA LYS A 27 -2.38 5.87 -5.22
C LYS A 27 -1.59 7.15 -5.43
N SER A 28 -2.28 8.28 -5.54
CA SER A 28 -1.62 9.57 -5.71
C SER A 28 -0.75 9.92 -4.51
N TYR A 29 -1.22 9.63 -3.32
CA TYR A 29 -0.45 9.86 -2.09
C TYR A 29 0.86 9.07 -2.11
N ILE A 30 0.80 7.80 -2.49
CA ILE A 30 1.99 6.96 -2.57
C ILE A 30 2.96 7.47 -3.63
N GLU A 31 2.45 7.80 -4.80
CA GLU A 31 3.28 8.28 -5.91
C GLU A 31 3.93 9.63 -5.59
N LYS A 32 3.21 10.47 -4.88
CA LYS A 32 3.72 11.77 -4.45
C LYS A 32 4.94 11.63 -3.54
N HIS A 33 5.02 10.53 -2.79
CA HIS A 33 6.12 10.29 -1.88
C HIS A 33 7.16 9.31 -2.42
N GLY A 34 7.17 9.11 -3.74
CA GLY A 34 8.19 8.32 -4.41
C GLY A 34 7.86 6.85 -4.61
N GLY A 35 6.72 6.39 -4.10
CA GLY A 35 6.31 5.01 -4.26
C GLY A 35 5.69 4.74 -5.62
N LYS A 36 5.45 3.47 -5.90
CA LYS A 36 4.82 3.02 -7.13
C LYS A 36 3.62 2.14 -6.78
N VAL A 37 2.54 2.30 -7.54
CA VAL A 37 1.34 1.47 -7.35
C VAL A 37 1.08 0.69 -8.62
N THR A 38 0.89 -0.62 -8.49
CA THR A 38 0.57 -1.50 -9.61
C THR A 38 -0.77 -2.18 -9.37
N GLY A 39 -1.33 -2.76 -10.43
CA GLY A 39 -2.64 -3.38 -10.37
C GLY A 39 -2.65 -4.83 -9.91
N SER A 40 -1.49 -5.45 -9.79
CA SER A 40 -1.42 -6.85 -9.41
C SER A 40 -0.21 -7.14 -8.54
N VAL A 41 -0.38 -8.13 -7.66
CA VAL A 41 0.70 -8.56 -6.76
C VAL A 41 1.71 -9.39 -7.56
N SER A 42 2.99 -9.09 -7.36
CA SER A 42 4.08 -9.82 -8.03
C SER A 42 5.26 -9.93 -7.07
N ALA A 43 6.30 -10.65 -7.51
CA ALA A 43 7.51 -10.79 -6.71
C ALA A 43 8.20 -9.44 -6.43
N LYS A 44 7.89 -8.42 -7.23
CA LYS A 44 8.45 -7.08 -7.05
C LYS A 44 7.61 -6.20 -6.14
N THR A 45 6.42 -6.65 -5.75
CA THR A 45 5.56 -5.90 -4.83
C THR A 45 6.14 -5.97 -3.42
N ASN A 46 6.23 -4.82 -2.77
CA ASN A 46 6.74 -4.74 -1.40
C ASN A 46 5.62 -4.87 -0.37
N TYR A 47 4.48 -4.23 -0.64
CA TYR A 47 3.36 -4.22 0.31
C TYR A 47 2.04 -4.33 -0.43
N LEU A 48 1.10 -5.04 0.20
CA LEU A 48 -0.29 -5.09 -0.26
C LEU A 48 -1.14 -4.34 0.77
N ILE A 49 -1.78 -3.26 0.36
CA ILE A 49 -2.66 -2.49 1.23
C ILE A 49 -4.06 -3.06 1.11
N ASN A 50 -4.56 -3.63 2.19
CA ASN A 50 -5.87 -4.25 2.23
C ASN A 50 -6.44 -4.11 3.64
N ASN A 51 -7.53 -3.36 3.78
CA ASN A 51 -8.18 -3.16 5.09
C ASN A 51 -8.74 -4.45 5.67
N ASP A 52 -8.96 -5.46 4.82
CA ASP A 52 -9.32 -6.78 5.28
C ASP A 52 -8.12 -7.72 5.08
N ALA A 53 -7.13 -7.61 5.95
CA ALA A 53 -5.92 -8.39 5.86
C ALA A 53 -6.14 -9.89 6.03
N MET A 54 -7.26 -10.28 6.61
CA MET A 54 -7.63 -11.69 6.80
C MET A 54 -8.47 -12.24 5.65
N SER A 55 -8.72 -11.42 4.65
CA SER A 55 -9.51 -11.81 3.48
C SER A 55 -8.88 -12.99 2.75
N ALA A 56 -9.72 -13.86 2.19
CA ALA A 56 -9.30 -14.96 1.36
C ALA A 56 -9.20 -14.57 -0.13
N SER A 57 -9.11 -13.28 -0.43
CA SER A 57 -9.02 -12.81 -1.81
C SER A 57 -7.78 -13.35 -2.52
N SER A 58 -7.85 -13.41 -3.85
CA SER A 58 -6.72 -13.89 -4.66
C SER A 58 -5.46 -13.07 -4.43
N LYS A 59 -5.60 -11.76 -4.27
CA LYS A 59 -4.45 -10.88 -4.04
C LYS A 59 -3.79 -11.16 -2.69
N ASN A 60 -4.60 -11.39 -1.65
CA ASN A 60 -4.06 -11.75 -0.34
C ASN A 60 -3.30 -13.07 -0.40
N LYS A 61 -3.88 -14.07 -1.06
CA LYS A 61 -3.22 -15.38 -1.18
C LYS A 61 -1.91 -15.26 -1.93
N LYS A 62 -1.90 -14.51 -3.01
CA LYS A 62 -0.69 -14.33 -3.81
C LYS A 62 0.38 -13.58 -3.03
N ALA A 63 -0.01 -12.58 -2.26
CA ALA A 63 0.92 -11.83 -1.43
C ALA A 63 1.59 -12.75 -0.41
N LYS A 64 0.83 -13.62 0.23
CA LYS A 64 1.38 -14.57 1.19
C LYS A 64 2.34 -15.55 0.52
N GLN A 65 2.00 -16.02 -0.68
CA GLN A 65 2.86 -16.94 -1.43
C GLN A 65 4.19 -16.30 -1.81
N LEU A 66 4.18 -15.02 -2.13
CA LEU A 66 5.37 -14.30 -2.59
C LEU A 66 6.14 -13.62 -1.45
N GLY A 67 5.64 -13.73 -0.23
CA GLY A 67 6.27 -13.09 0.91
C GLY A 67 6.06 -11.57 0.96
N VAL A 68 5.02 -11.09 0.29
CA VAL A 68 4.66 -9.66 0.30
C VAL A 68 3.93 -9.37 1.61
N GLU A 69 4.33 -8.30 2.29
CA GLU A 69 3.71 -7.91 3.54
C GLU A 69 2.32 -7.30 3.26
N ILE A 70 1.31 -7.77 4.00
CA ILE A 70 -0.06 -7.25 3.89
C ILE A 70 -0.28 -6.27 5.03
N VAL A 71 -0.65 -5.04 4.70
CA VAL A 71 -0.89 -3.99 5.70
C VAL A 71 -2.29 -3.41 5.48
N THR A 72 -2.90 -2.95 6.56
CA THR A 72 -4.13 -2.17 6.46
C THR A 72 -3.78 -0.72 6.14
N GLU A 73 -4.77 0.06 5.73
CA GLU A 73 -4.58 1.49 5.54
C GLU A 73 -4.07 2.18 6.80
N GLU A 74 -4.60 1.77 7.94
CA GLU A 74 -4.21 2.30 9.23
C GLU A 74 -2.73 2.05 9.53
N VAL A 75 -2.27 0.83 9.32
CA VAL A 75 -0.86 0.47 9.50
C VAL A 75 0.02 1.21 8.51
N PHE A 76 -0.44 1.33 7.26
CA PHE A 76 0.27 2.08 6.23
C PHE A 76 0.48 3.52 6.65
N LEU A 77 -0.58 4.19 7.10
CA LEU A 77 -0.50 5.58 7.52
C LEU A 77 0.38 5.74 8.76
N GLU A 78 0.32 4.81 9.69
CA GLU A 78 1.16 4.84 10.89
C GLU A 78 2.63 4.77 10.54
N ARG A 79 3.00 3.96 9.54
CA ARG A 79 4.41 3.79 9.15
C ARG A 79 4.98 4.97 8.38
N TRP A 80 4.18 5.55 7.47
CA TRP A 80 4.72 6.54 6.54
C TRP A 80 4.20 7.95 6.79
N ARG A 81 2.93 8.10 7.09
CA ARG A 81 2.35 9.41 7.32
C ARG A 81 2.94 10.08 8.55
N LYS A 82 3.16 9.31 9.58
CA LYS A 82 3.71 9.81 10.83
C LYS A 82 5.10 10.41 10.62
N ASP A 83 5.93 9.78 9.80
CA ASP A 83 7.25 10.28 9.48
C ASP A 83 7.20 11.50 8.57
N ILE A 84 6.22 11.55 7.67
CA ILE A 84 6.09 12.60 6.69
C ILE A 84 5.53 13.89 7.29
N GLU A 85 4.59 13.77 8.21
CA GLU A 85 3.85 14.92 8.74
C GLU A 85 4.40 15.49 10.04
N GLN A 86 5.48 14.99 10.51
CA GLN A 86 6.14 15.55 11.70
C GLN A 86 7.04 16.74 11.35
#